data_4cea494eaf4adb61ad4a04e52b66a737
#
_entry.id   4cea494eaf4adb61ad4a04e52b66a737
#
_cell.length_a   1.000
_cell.length_b   1.000
_cell.length_c   1.000
_cell.angle_alpha   90.00
_cell.angle_beta   90.00
_cell.angle_gamma   90.00
#
_symmetry.space_group_name_H-M   'P 1'
#
loop_
_entity.id
_entity.type
_entity.pdbx_description
1 polymer ?
#
loop_
_entity_poly.entity_id
_entity_poly.type
_entity_poly.pdbx_seq_one_letter_code
_entity_poly.pdbx_strand_id
1 'polypeptide(L)'
;MIDKAAVKQIVEEFLADKDYQLIDLSISPDNCIVVEIDSYSGVDVDVCAELSRFIEERLDRNKEDFELEVGSVSLTAPFKTKMQYEKNVGHDVEVFLKNGKKVSGQLVRVDDDTFAVEAEVLVQMEGKKRKQKQLNTFTFRYDEINYTQYNLKF
;
A
#
# COMPACT_ATOMS: atom_id res chain seq x y z
N MET A 1 15.81 -21.13 -10.96
CA MET A 1 15.26 -19.87 -10.44
C MET A 1 14.42 -20.15 -9.20
N ILE A 2 14.56 -19.33 -8.18
CA ILE A 2 13.81 -19.50 -6.93
C ILE A 2 12.32 -19.31 -7.19
N ASP A 3 11.51 -20.22 -6.65
CA ASP A 3 10.06 -20.21 -6.84
C ASP A 3 9.40 -19.14 -5.95
N LYS A 4 8.76 -18.16 -6.57
CA LYS A 4 8.07 -17.08 -5.89
C LYS A 4 6.97 -17.60 -4.95
N ALA A 5 6.21 -18.61 -5.38
CA ALA A 5 5.15 -19.18 -4.55
C ALA A 5 5.70 -19.82 -3.27
N ALA A 6 6.86 -20.46 -3.35
CA ALA A 6 7.52 -21.05 -2.19
C ALA A 6 7.97 -19.97 -1.20
N VAL A 7 8.55 -18.87 -1.69
CA VAL A 7 8.96 -17.75 -0.83
C VAL A 7 7.75 -17.09 -0.20
N LYS A 8 6.68 -16.89 -0.96
CA LYS A 8 5.44 -16.33 -0.43
C LYS A 8 4.88 -17.16 0.73
N GLN A 9 4.90 -18.48 0.58
CA GLN A 9 4.43 -19.40 1.63
C GLN A 9 5.28 -19.26 2.90
N ILE A 10 6.59 -19.16 2.74
CA ILE A 10 7.51 -18.96 3.87
C ILE A 10 7.20 -17.66 4.61
N VAL A 11 7.01 -16.57 3.87
CA VAL A 11 6.70 -15.26 4.44
C VAL A 11 5.36 -15.30 5.17
N GLU A 12 4.33 -15.86 4.55
CA GLU A 12 3.00 -15.95 5.15
C GLU A 12 2.99 -16.80 6.41
N GLU A 13 3.77 -17.87 6.45
CA GLU A 13 3.94 -18.70 7.63
C GLU A 13 4.53 -17.90 8.79
N PHE A 14 5.56 -17.10 8.51
CA PHE A 14 6.17 -16.22 9.53
C PHE A 14 5.18 -15.17 10.05
N LEU A 15 4.39 -14.58 9.15
CA LEU A 15 3.48 -13.49 9.49
C LEU A 15 2.13 -13.94 10.06
N ALA A 16 1.84 -15.26 10.05
CA ALA A 16 0.51 -15.80 10.39
C ALA A 16 0.03 -15.43 11.81
N ASP A 17 0.95 -15.30 12.77
CA ASP A 17 0.63 -14.96 14.16
C ASP A 17 0.98 -13.50 14.50
N LYS A 18 1.23 -12.67 13.49
CA LYS A 18 1.62 -11.28 13.66
C LYS A 18 0.64 -10.36 12.97
N ASP A 19 0.57 -9.11 13.42
CA ASP A 19 -0.29 -8.07 12.82
C ASP A 19 0.38 -7.41 11.61
N TYR A 20 1.07 -8.20 10.80
CA TYR A 20 1.75 -7.74 9.60
C TYR A 20 1.15 -8.39 8.37
N GLN A 21 1.21 -7.67 7.25
CA GLN A 21 0.78 -8.18 5.95
C GLN A 21 1.94 -8.14 4.97
N LEU A 22 2.01 -9.16 4.12
CA LEU A 22 2.87 -9.12 2.94
C LEU A 22 2.22 -8.22 1.91
N ILE A 23 2.89 -7.14 1.53
CA ILE A 23 2.37 -6.17 0.58
C ILE A 23 2.88 -6.47 -0.82
N ASP A 24 4.17 -6.75 -0.96
CA ASP A 24 4.76 -7.07 -2.25
C ASP A 24 5.92 -8.05 -2.10
N LEU A 25 6.07 -8.89 -3.09
CA LEU A 25 7.16 -9.85 -3.18
C LEU A 25 7.59 -9.91 -4.63
N SER A 26 8.86 -9.62 -4.88
CA SER A 26 9.43 -9.73 -6.22
C SER A 26 10.72 -10.54 -6.19
N ILE A 27 10.98 -11.26 -7.27
CA ILE A 27 12.22 -12.01 -7.46
C ILE A 27 12.72 -11.68 -8.86
N SER A 28 13.91 -11.07 -8.93
CA SER A 28 14.52 -10.73 -10.21
C SER A 28 15.09 -11.99 -10.90
N PRO A 29 15.42 -11.90 -12.20
CA PRO A 29 16.08 -13.02 -12.88
C PRO A 29 17.40 -13.44 -12.24
N ASP A 30 18.05 -12.53 -11.50
CA ASP A 30 19.31 -12.78 -10.79
C ASP A 30 19.07 -13.32 -9.36
N ASN A 31 17.85 -13.74 -9.04
CA ASN A 31 17.46 -14.20 -7.71
C ASN A 31 17.67 -13.15 -6.61
N CYS A 32 17.39 -11.89 -6.91
CA CYS A 32 17.25 -10.86 -5.89
C CYS A 32 15.80 -10.85 -5.39
N ILE A 33 15.61 -11.25 -4.14
CA ILE A 33 14.29 -11.35 -3.51
C ILE A 33 14.04 -10.07 -2.73
N VAL A 34 12.94 -9.38 -3.03
CA VAL A 34 12.52 -8.19 -2.30
C VAL A 34 11.16 -8.46 -1.66
N VAL A 35 11.11 -8.35 -0.35
CA VAL A 35 9.89 -8.56 0.45
C VAL A 35 9.51 -7.25 1.13
N GLU A 36 8.30 -6.78 0.88
CA GLU A 36 7.77 -5.58 1.51
C GLU A 36 6.57 -5.93 2.37
N ILE A 37 6.62 -5.52 3.63
CA ILE A 37 5.56 -5.78 4.62
C ILE A 37 5.03 -4.47 5.19
N ASP A 38 3.82 -4.51 5.76
CA ASP A 38 3.21 -3.36 6.41
C ASP A 38 2.31 -3.83 7.56
N SER A 39 1.95 -2.91 8.45
CA SER A 39 1.01 -3.15 9.54
C SER A 39 0.28 -1.86 9.91
N TYR A 40 -0.79 -1.97 10.70
CA TYR A 40 -1.53 -0.79 11.18
C TYR A 40 -0.65 0.17 11.98
N SER A 41 0.27 -0.37 12.77
CA SER A 41 1.13 0.43 13.66
C SER A 41 2.51 0.75 13.09
N GLY A 42 2.75 0.37 11.83
CA GLY A 42 4.05 0.55 11.19
C GLY A 42 4.93 -0.68 11.30
N VAL A 43 6.13 -0.62 10.74
CA VAL A 43 7.02 -1.77 10.63
C VAL A 43 8.23 -1.58 11.54
N ASP A 44 8.44 -2.58 12.41
CA ASP A 44 9.60 -2.64 13.29
C ASP A 44 10.79 -3.25 12.54
N VAL A 45 11.94 -2.64 12.65
CA VAL A 45 13.19 -3.12 12.04
C VAL A 45 13.53 -4.53 12.53
N ASP A 46 13.28 -4.83 13.80
CA ASP A 46 13.56 -6.16 14.37
C ASP A 46 12.72 -7.25 13.70
N VAL A 47 11.47 -6.97 13.35
CA VAL A 47 10.62 -7.90 12.62
C VAL A 47 11.17 -8.18 11.24
N CYS A 48 11.65 -7.14 10.54
CA CYS A 48 12.28 -7.32 9.23
C CYS A 48 13.51 -8.22 9.33
N ALA A 49 14.36 -8.01 10.35
CA ALA A 49 15.53 -8.82 10.57
C ALA A 49 15.19 -10.28 10.88
N GLU A 50 14.19 -10.51 11.71
CA GLU A 50 13.71 -11.85 12.04
C GLU A 50 13.14 -12.57 10.82
N LEU A 51 12.35 -11.86 10.01
CA LEU A 51 11.80 -12.43 8.78
C LEU A 51 12.92 -12.79 7.79
N SER A 52 13.91 -11.93 7.67
CA SER A 52 15.07 -12.19 6.80
C SER A 52 15.76 -13.48 7.21
N ARG A 53 16.03 -13.66 8.50
CA ARG A 53 16.65 -14.90 9.02
C ARG A 53 15.77 -16.12 8.79
N PHE A 54 14.44 -15.96 8.99
CA PHE A 54 13.48 -17.04 8.80
C PHE A 54 13.49 -17.54 7.35
N ILE A 55 13.53 -16.61 6.40
CA ILE A 55 13.59 -16.94 4.96
C ILE A 55 14.92 -17.63 4.64
N GLU A 56 16.04 -17.08 5.13
CA GLU A 56 17.38 -17.64 4.86
C GLU A 56 17.56 -19.05 5.40
N GLU A 57 16.94 -19.38 6.52
CA GLU A 57 17.00 -20.72 7.10
C GLU A 57 16.24 -21.76 6.26
N ARG A 58 15.26 -21.32 5.48
CA ARG A 58 14.40 -22.21 4.68
C ARG A 58 14.79 -22.30 3.21
N LEU A 59 15.66 -21.41 2.74
CA LEU A 59 16.18 -21.46 1.38
C LEU A 59 17.62 -21.96 1.42
N ASP A 60 17.98 -22.81 0.46
CA ASP A 60 19.30 -23.42 0.39
C ASP A 60 20.16 -22.70 -0.67
N ARG A 61 21.13 -21.90 -0.20
CA ARG A 61 22.07 -21.17 -1.07
C ARG A 61 22.97 -22.09 -1.88
N ASN A 62 23.14 -23.35 -1.41
CA ASN A 62 23.93 -24.33 -2.14
C ASN A 62 23.20 -24.87 -3.38
N LYS A 63 21.87 -24.80 -3.36
CA LYS A 63 21.05 -25.17 -4.54
C LYS A 63 20.94 -24.00 -5.50
N GLU A 64 20.57 -22.83 -4.99
CA GLU A 64 20.48 -21.59 -5.75
C GLU A 64 20.89 -20.44 -4.82
N ASP A 65 21.88 -19.66 -5.23
CA ASP A 65 22.22 -18.46 -4.47
C ASP A 65 21.22 -17.34 -4.71
N PHE A 66 21.08 -16.44 -3.75
CA PHE A 66 20.11 -15.35 -3.81
C PHE A 66 20.59 -14.16 -2.98
N GLU A 67 20.06 -13.00 -3.31
CA GLU A 67 20.11 -11.81 -2.45
C GLU A 67 18.74 -11.60 -1.85
N LEU A 68 18.67 -11.11 -0.62
CA LEU A 68 17.42 -10.93 0.10
C LEU A 68 17.34 -9.55 0.73
N GLU A 69 16.27 -8.82 0.40
CA GLU A 69 15.93 -7.57 1.07
C GLU A 69 14.55 -7.71 1.69
N VAL A 70 14.43 -7.40 2.97
CA VAL A 70 13.15 -7.36 3.69
C VAL A 70 12.99 -5.98 4.31
N GLY A 71 11.89 -5.32 4.02
CA GLY A 71 11.67 -3.98 4.54
C GLY A 71 10.20 -3.58 4.55
N SER A 72 9.96 -2.36 4.99
CA SER A 72 8.64 -1.75 4.94
C SER A 72 8.33 -1.23 3.54
N VAL A 73 7.04 -1.22 3.20
CA VAL A 73 6.59 -0.58 1.97
C VAL A 73 6.87 0.93 2.05
N SER A 74 7.19 1.55 0.92
CA SER A 74 7.41 3.00 0.85
C SER A 74 6.13 3.75 1.24
N LEU A 75 6.27 4.86 1.99
CA LEU A 75 5.15 5.69 2.41
C LEU A 75 4.31 6.18 1.22
N THR A 76 4.96 6.46 0.09
CA THR A 76 4.28 6.98 -1.11
C THR A 76 3.96 5.90 -2.14
N ALA A 77 4.20 4.63 -1.82
CA ALA A 77 3.84 3.54 -2.72
C ALA A 77 2.33 3.40 -2.83
N PRO A 78 1.80 2.97 -4.00
CA PRO A 78 0.37 2.71 -4.13
C PRO A 78 -0.14 1.70 -3.11
N PHE A 79 -1.33 1.95 -2.57
CA PHE A 79 -1.97 1.01 -1.65
C PHE A 79 -2.36 -0.26 -2.40
N LYS A 80 -2.10 -1.41 -1.80
CA LYS A 80 -2.41 -2.72 -2.39
C LYS A 80 -3.42 -3.52 -1.58
N THR A 81 -3.59 -3.20 -0.28
CA THR A 81 -4.48 -3.94 0.60
C THR A 81 -5.46 -3.01 1.30
N LYS A 82 -6.60 -3.56 1.70
CA LYS A 82 -7.62 -2.84 2.47
C LYS A 82 -7.03 -2.28 3.77
N MET A 83 -6.15 -3.02 4.43
CA MET A 83 -5.50 -2.57 5.66
C MET A 83 -4.76 -1.24 5.45
N GLN A 84 -4.10 -1.06 4.29
CA GLN A 84 -3.41 0.19 3.98
C GLN A 84 -4.38 1.37 3.84
N TYR A 85 -5.55 1.14 3.27
CA TYR A 85 -6.61 2.14 3.25
C TYR A 85 -7.08 2.45 4.67
N GLU A 86 -7.37 1.43 5.46
CA GLU A 86 -7.88 1.59 6.83
C GLU A 86 -6.92 2.37 7.71
N LYS A 87 -5.62 2.09 7.66
CA LYS A 87 -4.63 2.81 8.47
C LYS A 87 -4.46 4.28 8.04
N ASN A 88 -4.92 4.63 6.84
CA ASN A 88 -4.81 5.99 6.30
C ASN A 88 -6.09 6.81 6.44
N VAL A 89 -7.12 6.29 7.10
CA VAL A 89 -8.31 7.07 7.42
C VAL A 89 -7.90 8.27 8.29
N GLY A 90 -8.32 9.47 7.87
CA GLY A 90 -7.93 10.72 8.52
C GLY A 90 -6.70 11.38 7.91
N HIS A 91 -6.01 10.70 7.00
CA HIS A 91 -4.85 11.24 6.30
C HIS A 91 -5.20 11.69 4.88
N ASP A 92 -4.38 12.60 4.34
CA ASP A 92 -4.54 13.04 2.96
C ASP A 92 -4.00 11.98 2.00
N VAL A 93 -4.77 11.71 0.95
CA VAL A 93 -4.42 10.73 -0.08
C VAL A 93 -4.63 11.33 -1.46
N GLU A 94 -4.02 10.70 -2.46
CA GLU A 94 -4.25 10.99 -3.86
C GLU A 94 -4.83 9.76 -4.53
N VAL A 95 -5.99 9.91 -5.17
CA VAL A 95 -6.66 8.84 -5.91
C VAL A 95 -6.45 9.09 -7.40
N PHE A 96 -5.79 8.15 -8.07
CA PHE A 96 -5.57 8.23 -9.52
C PHE A 96 -6.60 7.38 -10.23
N LEU A 97 -7.40 8.04 -11.07
CA LEU A 97 -8.51 7.42 -11.79
C LEU A 97 -8.02 6.83 -13.10
N LYS A 98 -8.75 5.84 -13.61
CA LYS A 98 -8.43 5.17 -14.87
C LYS A 98 -8.44 6.11 -16.07
N ASN A 99 -9.19 7.23 -15.98
CA ASN A 99 -9.25 8.24 -17.05
C ASN A 99 -8.09 9.25 -17.01
N GLY A 100 -7.12 9.04 -16.12
CA GLY A 100 -5.95 9.93 -15.98
C GLY A 100 -6.15 11.10 -15.03
N LYS A 101 -7.35 11.28 -14.49
CA LYS A 101 -7.61 12.35 -13.52
C LYS A 101 -7.19 11.93 -12.12
N LYS A 102 -6.94 12.93 -11.28
CA LYS A 102 -6.52 12.72 -9.89
C LYS A 102 -7.47 13.48 -8.96
N VAL A 103 -7.86 12.81 -7.85
CA VAL A 103 -8.61 13.44 -6.76
C VAL A 103 -7.74 13.42 -5.52
N SER A 104 -7.49 14.59 -4.94
CA SER A 104 -6.70 14.73 -3.70
C SER A 104 -7.60 15.17 -2.56
N GLY A 105 -7.52 14.52 -1.43
CA GLY A 105 -8.33 14.85 -0.28
C GLY A 105 -8.05 13.94 0.90
N GLN A 106 -8.90 14.05 1.94
CA GLN A 106 -8.78 13.28 3.14
C GLN A 106 -9.57 11.97 3.01
N LEU A 107 -8.94 10.85 3.30
CA LEU A 107 -9.62 9.56 3.35
C LEU A 107 -10.50 9.51 4.60
N VAL A 108 -11.81 9.37 4.43
CA VAL A 108 -12.76 9.47 5.55
C VAL A 108 -13.49 8.18 5.86
N ARG A 109 -13.56 7.24 4.92
CA ARG A 109 -14.25 5.97 5.12
C ARG A 109 -13.64 4.87 4.26
N VAL A 110 -13.57 3.67 4.81
CA VAL A 110 -13.13 2.46 4.08
C VAL A 110 -14.12 1.35 4.35
N ASP A 111 -14.70 0.80 3.28
CA ASP A 111 -15.62 -0.33 3.31
C ASP A 111 -15.04 -1.51 2.52
N ASP A 112 -15.75 -2.63 2.47
CA ASP A 112 -15.27 -3.82 1.77
C ASP A 112 -15.09 -3.61 0.27
N ASP A 113 -16.01 -2.88 -0.37
CA ASP A 113 -16.02 -2.69 -1.83
C ASP A 113 -15.71 -1.26 -2.25
N THR A 114 -15.76 -0.30 -1.33
CA THR A 114 -15.62 1.13 -1.62
C THR A 114 -14.81 1.84 -0.56
N PHE A 115 -14.38 3.05 -0.91
CA PHE A 115 -13.82 4.00 0.05
C PHE A 115 -14.26 5.41 -0.31
N ALA A 116 -14.20 6.33 0.64
CA ALA A 116 -14.65 7.70 0.44
C ALA A 116 -13.56 8.71 0.78
N VAL A 117 -13.44 9.72 -0.07
CA VAL A 117 -12.48 10.81 0.09
C VAL A 117 -13.24 12.13 0.11
N GLU A 118 -12.93 12.96 1.10
CA GLU A 118 -13.46 14.32 1.19
C GLU A 118 -12.46 15.29 0.58
N ALA A 119 -12.88 16.00 -0.46
CA ALA A 119 -12.01 16.89 -1.21
C ALA A 119 -12.67 18.26 -1.40
N GLU A 120 -11.84 19.30 -1.42
CA GLU A 120 -12.29 20.65 -1.75
C GLU A 120 -12.46 20.79 -3.27
N VAL A 121 -13.60 21.31 -3.68
CA VAL A 121 -13.85 21.61 -5.09
C VAL A 121 -14.27 23.07 -5.19
N LEU A 122 -13.97 23.67 -6.36
CA LEU A 122 -14.39 25.03 -6.65
C LEU A 122 -15.76 24.98 -7.34
N VAL A 123 -16.74 25.64 -6.73
CA VAL A 123 -18.10 25.67 -7.22
C VAL A 123 -18.51 27.11 -7.56
N GLN A 124 -19.07 27.30 -8.75
CA GLN A 124 -19.64 28.58 -9.15
C GLN A 124 -21.03 28.70 -8.57
N MET A 125 -21.20 29.58 -7.59
CA MET A 125 -22.50 29.83 -6.97
C MET A 125 -23.30 30.82 -7.83
N GLU A 126 -24.59 30.55 -7.98
CA GLU A 126 -25.50 31.42 -8.72
C GLU A 126 -25.51 32.85 -8.13
N GLY A 127 -25.36 33.85 -9.00
CA GLY A 127 -25.32 35.24 -8.59
C GLY A 127 -24.00 35.73 -8.01
N LYS A 128 -22.97 34.88 -7.97
CA LYS A 128 -21.63 35.26 -7.45
C LYS A 128 -20.58 35.19 -8.54
N LYS A 129 -19.68 36.15 -8.54
CA LYS A 129 -18.59 36.25 -9.53
C LYS A 129 -17.43 35.33 -9.26
N ARG A 130 -17.21 34.97 -7.98
CA ARG A 130 -16.07 34.12 -7.55
C ARG A 130 -16.56 32.74 -7.28
N LYS A 131 -15.73 31.75 -7.68
CA LYS A 131 -15.94 30.35 -7.30
C LYS A 131 -15.70 30.23 -5.80
N GLN A 132 -16.52 29.44 -5.12
CA GLN A 132 -16.36 29.14 -3.70
C GLN A 132 -15.83 27.72 -3.52
N LYS A 133 -15.03 27.54 -2.48
CA LYS A 133 -14.56 26.22 -2.09
C LYS A 133 -15.69 25.49 -1.36
N GLN A 134 -15.93 24.25 -1.75
CA GLN A 134 -16.91 23.39 -1.13
C GLN A 134 -16.31 22.03 -0.89
N LEU A 135 -16.55 21.44 0.28
CA LEU A 135 -16.14 20.07 0.59
C LEU A 135 -17.17 19.10 0.03
N ASN A 136 -16.72 18.21 -0.84
CA ASN A 136 -17.54 17.13 -1.38
C ASN A 136 -16.92 15.78 -1.02
N THR A 137 -17.79 14.80 -0.75
CA THR A 137 -17.36 13.44 -0.51
C THR A 137 -17.49 12.64 -1.78
N PHE A 138 -16.40 12.04 -2.21
CA PHE A 138 -16.34 11.18 -3.39
C PHE A 138 -16.20 9.74 -2.93
N THR A 139 -17.10 8.88 -3.38
CA THR A 139 -17.05 7.44 -3.10
C THR A 139 -16.54 6.72 -4.34
N PHE A 140 -15.52 5.90 -4.15
CA PHE A 140 -14.91 5.14 -5.23
C PHE A 140 -14.98 3.65 -4.92
N ARG A 141 -15.20 2.84 -5.96
CA ARG A 141 -14.99 1.40 -5.89
C ARG A 141 -13.51 1.13 -6.18
N TYR A 142 -12.94 0.12 -5.52
CA TYR A 142 -11.53 -0.22 -5.74
C TYR A 142 -11.23 -0.62 -7.19
N ASP A 143 -12.22 -1.20 -7.89
CA ASP A 143 -12.08 -1.60 -9.29
C ASP A 143 -12.27 -0.46 -10.29
N GLU A 144 -12.72 0.71 -9.85
CA GLU A 144 -12.93 1.89 -10.71
C GLU A 144 -11.72 2.79 -10.79
N ILE A 145 -10.77 2.64 -9.89
CA ILE A 145 -9.58 3.50 -9.81
C ILE A 145 -8.35 2.77 -10.33
N ASN A 146 -7.33 3.55 -10.67
CA ASN A 146 -6.02 3.00 -11.02
C ASN A 146 -5.27 2.64 -9.75
N TYR A 147 -5.05 3.62 -8.87
CA TYR A 147 -4.45 3.38 -7.54
C TYR A 147 -4.65 4.58 -6.62
N THR A 148 -4.39 4.38 -5.33
CA THR A 148 -4.40 5.41 -4.30
C THR A 148 -3.05 5.40 -3.58
N GLN A 149 -2.54 6.56 -3.22
CA GLN A 149 -1.32 6.67 -2.44
C GLN A 149 -1.44 7.76 -1.39
N TYR A 150 -0.59 7.67 -0.36
CA TYR A 150 -0.47 8.70 0.66
C TYR A 150 0.02 10.01 0.01
N ASN A 151 -0.61 11.13 0.38
CA ASN A 151 -0.22 12.43 -0.16
C ASN A 151 0.77 13.10 0.79
N LEU A 152 2.05 13.08 0.41
CA LEU A 152 3.09 13.81 1.12
C LEU A 152 3.00 15.29 0.74
N LYS A 153 2.69 16.13 1.72
CA LYS A 153 2.69 17.58 1.56
C LYS A 153 3.98 18.15 2.12
N PHE A 154 4.63 18.96 1.32
CA PHE A 154 5.84 19.67 1.71
C PHE A 154 5.59 21.16 1.84
#